data_ff6984470110563e4fd515eac1d92450
#
_entry.id   ff6984470110563e4fd515eac1d92450
#
_cell.length_a   1.000
_cell.length_b   1.000
_cell.length_c   1.000
_cell.angle_alpha   90.00
_cell.angle_beta   90.00
_cell.angle_gamma   90.00
#
_symmetry.space_group_name_H-M   'P 1'
#
loop_
_entity.id
_entity.type
_entity.pdbx_description
1 polymer ?
#
loop_
_entity_poly.entity_id
_entity_poly.type
_entity_poly.pdbx_seq_one_letter_code
_entity_poly.pdbx_strand_id
1 'polypeptide(L)'
;MITVGALLKEFNSGTRKVTDYVEEIIESVRSNADLGAVISLDEETLKSSARFADQNIERGKAGRLEGIPLIIKDNVDTSMLTTTGGTGAFNDTAKENAPSLKRLLQEGAIAAAKANLHELAYGITSNNFCYGAVRNPWDKTKIAGGSSGGTAAAIASGMFVAGLGSDTGGSVRIPAALCGIIGFRPSTNRYPAGGLVPLSSTRDTIGPMGTSVDDMALLDGVMADDYSPLVDLDASGIRIGVPRAVLWEGLEKGVEECCEKVLTTISKAGVTIVEMDPEDIWEDDAAASLPIVLYESMRELAQYAADRGVAFSDMISGVASPDVKAILESQLGKEAVPEDVYRIAMDTHRPNMQRKWKAYFDAHNLSAALFPTTALTAPLLGRDETVSLNGEDVSTFETFLRNTDHGSVIGAPGISMPAGLAGDMPVGFELDGLPGRDKELLAVARKIEEIVRPMALLAR
;
A
#
# COMPACT_ATOMS: atom_id res chain seq x y z
N MET A 1 7.24 9.05 -15.48
CA MET A 1 6.85 7.62 -15.60
C MET A 1 5.59 7.52 -16.44
N ILE A 2 5.42 6.43 -17.21
CA ILE A 2 4.20 6.17 -17.98
C ILE A 2 3.07 5.72 -17.03
N THR A 3 1.82 6.02 -17.36
CA THR A 3 0.64 5.66 -16.57
C THR A 3 -0.11 4.48 -17.20
N VAL A 4 -0.96 3.77 -16.46
CA VAL A 4 -1.84 2.72 -16.98
C VAL A 4 -2.71 3.30 -18.11
N GLY A 5 -3.31 4.49 -17.86
CA GLY A 5 -4.15 5.14 -18.87
C GLY A 5 -3.40 5.51 -20.15
N ALA A 6 -2.11 5.87 -20.07
CA ALA A 6 -1.29 6.14 -21.25
C ALA A 6 -0.98 4.85 -22.01
N LEU A 7 -0.58 3.77 -21.34
CA LEU A 7 -0.34 2.46 -21.97
C LEU A 7 -1.58 1.90 -22.66
N LEU A 8 -2.75 1.98 -22.03
CA LEU A 8 -4.01 1.56 -22.65
C LEU A 8 -4.30 2.31 -23.96
N LYS A 9 -3.99 3.61 -24.00
CA LYS A 9 -4.12 4.39 -25.25
C LYS A 9 -3.14 3.91 -26.32
N GLU A 10 -1.87 3.65 -25.96
CA GLU A 10 -0.86 3.13 -26.90
C GLU A 10 -1.26 1.76 -27.44
N PHE A 11 -1.70 0.84 -26.58
CA PHE A 11 -2.15 -0.51 -26.97
C PHE A 11 -3.38 -0.45 -27.90
N ASN A 12 -4.41 0.28 -27.49
CA ASN A 12 -5.65 0.39 -28.27
C ASN A 12 -5.48 1.12 -29.62
N SER A 13 -4.50 2.03 -29.72
CA SER A 13 -4.17 2.69 -30.98
C SER A 13 -3.24 1.87 -31.90
N GLY A 14 -2.68 0.77 -31.38
CA GLY A 14 -1.66 -0.02 -32.07
C GLY A 14 -0.29 0.65 -32.17
N THR A 15 -0.08 1.78 -31.46
CA THR A 15 1.22 2.47 -31.43
C THR A 15 2.29 1.64 -30.72
N ARG A 16 1.89 0.79 -29.79
CA ARG A 16 2.72 -0.16 -29.06
C ARG A 16 1.98 -1.47 -28.93
N LYS A 17 2.70 -2.61 -29.03
CA LYS A 17 2.12 -3.91 -28.74
C LYS A 17 2.35 -4.28 -27.27
N VAL A 18 1.42 -5.06 -26.71
CA VAL A 18 1.58 -5.62 -25.35
C VAL A 18 2.81 -6.53 -25.30
N THR A 19 3.05 -7.33 -26.35
CA THR A 19 4.23 -8.18 -26.48
C THR A 19 5.53 -7.39 -26.40
N ASP A 20 5.64 -6.23 -27.06
CA ASP A 20 6.85 -5.41 -27.01
C ASP A 20 7.08 -4.86 -25.60
N TYR A 21 6.02 -4.39 -24.95
CA TYR A 21 6.11 -3.87 -23.59
C TYR A 21 6.47 -4.94 -22.56
N VAL A 22 5.99 -6.17 -22.73
CA VAL A 22 6.35 -7.30 -21.87
C VAL A 22 7.84 -7.67 -22.00
N GLU A 23 8.43 -7.63 -23.20
CA GLU A 23 9.88 -7.84 -23.35
C GLU A 23 10.69 -6.75 -22.64
N GLU A 24 10.24 -5.49 -22.67
CA GLU A 24 10.86 -4.40 -21.90
C GLU A 24 10.79 -4.66 -20.39
N ILE A 25 9.65 -5.14 -19.88
CA ILE A 25 9.49 -5.52 -18.46
C ILE A 25 10.49 -6.61 -18.08
N ILE A 26 10.58 -7.68 -18.86
CA ILE A 26 11.49 -8.80 -18.60
C ILE A 26 12.94 -8.31 -18.51
N GLU A 27 13.36 -7.48 -19.46
CA GLU A 27 14.70 -6.90 -19.45
C GLU A 27 14.90 -5.93 -18.26
N SER A 28 13.90 -5.12 -17.95
CA SER A 28 13.94 -4.21 -16.80
C SER A 28 14.05 -4.96 -15.46
N VAL A 29 13.30 -6.06 -15.30
CA VAL A 29 13.39 -6.93 -14.11
C VAL A 29 14.79 -7.53 -13.97
N ARG A 30 15.38 -8.01 -15.07
CA ARG A 30 16.74 -8.56 -15.08
C ARG A 30 17.78 -7.49 -14.72
N SER A 31 17.67 -6.31 -15.33
CA SER A 31 18.62 -5.19 -15.14
C SER A 31 18.56 -4.60 -13.73
N ASN A 32 17.42 -4.71 -13.04
CA ASN A 32 17.20 -4.21 -11.70
C ASN A 32 17.08 -5.33 -10.64
N ALA A 33 17.59 -6.53 -10.92
CA ALA A 33 17.51 -7.66 -10.00
C ALA A 33 18.12 -7.38 -8.61
N ASP A 34 19.10 -6.49 -8.55
CA ASP A 34 19.76 -6.06 -7.31
C ASP A 34 18.88 -5.23 -6.37
N LEU A 35 17.71 -4.73 -6.84
CA LEU A 35 16.71 -4.12 -5.97
C LEU A 35 16.00 -5.16 -5.08
N GLY A 36 16.04 -6.45 -5.42
CA GLY A 36 15.35 -7.48 -4.67
C GLY A 36 13.81 -7.33 -4.67
N ALA A 37 13.25 -6.60 -5.65
CA ALA A 37 11.83 -6.25 -5.68
C ALA A 37 10.92 -7.38 -6.16
N VAL A 38 11.43 -8.33 -6.96
CA VAL A 38 10.67 -9.41 -7.59
C VAL A 38 11.11 -10.76 -7.02
N ILE A 39 10.17 -11.55 -6.51
CA ILE A 39 10.42 -12.94 -6.07
C ILE A 39 10.36 -13.90 -7.26
N SER A 40 9.32 -13.80 -8.08
CA SER A 40 9.13 -14.69 -9.21
C SER A 40 8.45 -14.01 -10.40
N LEU A 41 8.87 -14.42 -11.60
CA LEU A 41 8.30 -14.04 -12.87
C LEU A 41 8.42 -15.24 -13.81
N ASP A 42 7.29 -15.66 -14.40
CA ASP A 42 7.27 -16.70 -15.43
C ASP A 42 7.19 -16.03 -16.79
N GLU A 43 8.35 -15.97 -17.48
CA GLU A 43 8.49 -15.29 -18.76
C GLU A 43 7.62 -15.89 -19.85
N GLU A 44 7.50 -17.21 -19.91
CA GLU A 44 6.74 -17.89 -20.97
C GLU A 44 5.23 -17.65 -20.80
N THR A 45 4.73 -17.75 -19.57
CA THR A 45 3.35 -17.43 -19.24
C THR A 45 3.05 -15.97 -19.51
N LEU A 46 3.95 -15.05 -19.13
CA LEU A 46 3.79 -13.61 -19.35
C LEU A 46 3.75 -13.26 -20.84
N LYS A 47 4.68 -13.81 -21.64
CA LYS A 47 4.70 -13.64 -23.10
C LYS A 47 3.45 -14.23 -23.78
N SER A 48 2.96 -15.37 -23.29
CA SER A 48 1.73 -15.98 -23.79
C SER A 48 0.52 -15.10 -23.53
N SER A 49 0.41 -14.54 -22.31
CA SER A 49 -0.65 -13.61 -21.93
C SER A 49 -0.61 -12.33 -22.76
N ALA A 50 0.58 -11.80 -23.03
CA ALA A 50 0.77 -10.62 -23.89
C ALA A 50 0.28 -10.86 -25.33
N ARG A 51 0.64 -12.01 -25.92
CA ARG A 51 0.13 -12.41 -27.26
C ARG A 51 -1.39 -12.53 -27.29
N PHE A 52 -1.99 -13.06 -26.24
CA PHE A 52 -3.45 -13.15 -26.13
C PHE A 52 -4.10 -11.78 -26.03
N ALA A 53 -3.51 -10.86 -25.25
CA ALA A 53 -4.00 -9.48 -25.14
C ALA A 53 -3.90 -8.73 -26.49
N ASP A 54 -2.78 -8.84 -27.22
CA ASP A 54 -2.65 -8.26 -28.57
C ASP A 54 -3.76 -8.77 -29.51
N GLN A 55 -4.06 -10.08 -29.48
CA GLN A 55 -5.15 -10.66 -30.29
C GLN A 55 -6.55 -10.13 -29.88
N ASN A 56 -6.80 -9.92 -28.60
CA ASN A 56 -8.05 -9.34 -28.11
C ASN A 56 -8.22 -7.91 -28.62
N ILE A 57 -7.16 -7.11 -28.53
CA ILE A 57 -7.14 -5.72 -29.04
C ILE A 57 -7.42 -5.71 -30.57
N GLU A 58 -6.69 -6.51 -31.34
CA GLU A 58 -6.86 -6.59 -32.80
C GLU A 58 -8.28 -7.03 -33.20
N ARG A 59 -8.95 -7.86 -32.38
CA ARG A 59 -10.32 -8.33 -32.62
C ARG A 59 -11.41 -7.40 -32.07
N GLY A 60 -11.04 -6.27 -31.45
CA GLY A 60 -11.99 -5.35 -30.79
C GLY A 60 -12.68 -5.97 -29.56
N LYS A 61 -12.02 -6.89 -28.86
CA LYS A 61 -12.52 -7.57 -27.65
C LYS A 61 -11.74 -7.18 -26.39
N ALA A 62 -11.04 -6.07 -26.42
CA ALA A 62 -10.25 -5.60 -25.30
C ALA A 62 -11.13 -5.27 -24.08
N GLY A 63 -10.75 -5.79 -22.91
CA GLY A 63 -11.27 -5.36 -21.62
C GLY A 63 -10.71 -4.00 -21.22
N ARG A 64 -11.18 -3.47 -20.08
CA ARG A 64 -10.76 -2.13 -19.56
C ARG A 64 -9.28 -2.03 -19.23
N LEU A 65 -8.64 -3.15 -18.90
CA LEU A 65 -7.25 -3.25 -18.52
C LEU A 65 -6.45 -4.17 -19.46
N GLU A 66 -6.94 -4.36 -20.69
CA GLU A 66 -6.36 -5.33 -21.63
C GLU A 66 -4.88 -5.12 -21.82
N GLY A 67 -4.13 -6.16 -21.45
CA GLY A 67 -2.68 -6.18 -21.61
C GLY A 67 -1.88 -5.43 -20.54
N ILE A 68 -2.50 -4.85 -19.52
CA ILE A 68 -1.77 -4.16 -18.43
C ILE A 68 -1.10 -5.18 -17.51
N PRO A 69 0.25 -5.26 -17.49
CA PRO A 69 0.98 -6.15 -16.61
C PRO A 69 1.06 -5.53 -15.20
N LEU A 70 0.56 -6.27 -14.21
CA LEU A 70 0.58 -5.88 -12.81
C LEU A 70 1.60 -6.72 -12.03
N ILE A 71 2.41 -6.07 -11.20
CA ILE A 71 3.18 -6.76 -10.17
C ILE A 71 2.32 -6.98 -8.94
N ILE A 72 2.30 -8.21 -8.40
CA ILE A 72 1.39 -8.64 -7.34
C ILE A 72 2.20 -8.96 -6.09
N LYS A 73 1.94 -8.27 -5.00
CA LYS A 73 2.57 -8.59 -3.69
C LYS A 73 2.42 -10.07 -3.37
N ASP A 74 3.47 -10.70 -2.91
CA ASP A 74 3.51 -12.15 -2.80
C ASP A 74 2.67 -12.73 -1.65
N ASN A 75 1.95 -11.91 -0.92
CA ASN A 75 0.89 -12.36 -0.02
C ASN A 75 -0.52 -12.35 -0.65
N VAL A 76 -0.66 -11.95 -1.92
CA VAL A 76 -1.92 -12.01 -2.67
C VAL A 76 -1.95 -13.30 -3.48
N ASP A 77 -2.99 -14.10 -3.30
CA ASP A 77 -3.13 -15.39 -3.96
C ASP A 77 -3.33 -15.26 -5.47
N THR A 78 -2.52 -16.03 -6.19
CA THR A 78 -2.62 -16.18 -7.65
C THR A 78 -2.66 -17.67 -8.02
N SER A 79 -3.50 -18.02 -8.99
CA SER A 79 -3.62 -19.39 -9.47
C SER A 79 -2.56 -19.78 -10.52
N MET A 80 -1.70 -18.84 -10.92
CA MET A 80 -0.67 -19.04 -11.95
C MET A 80 0.76 -18.97 -11.39
N LEU A 81 0.96 -18.18 -10.34
CA LEU A 81 2.26 -17.99 -9.69
C LEU A 81 2.15 -18.42 -8.23
N THR A 82 3.22 -18.99 -7.69
CA THR A 82 3.28 -19.41 -6.28
C THR A 82 3.07 -18.22 -5.36
N THR A 83 2.31 -18.41 -4.28
CA THR A 83 2.14 -17.42 -3.20
C THR A 83 2.87 -17.92 -1.97
N THR A 84 3.97 -17.26 -1.61
CA THR A 84 4.81 -17.67 -0.48
C THR A 84 4.60 -16.82 0.76
N GLY A 85 4.00 -15.63 0.65
CA GLY A 85 3.96 -14.65 1.74
C GLY A 85 5.34 -14.12 2.12
N GLY A 86 6.33 -14.27 1.24
CA GLY A 86 7.73 -13.92 1.50
C GLY A 86 8.43 -14.85 2.49
N THR A 87 7.87 -16.01 2.80
CA THR A 87 8.43 -16.99 3.73
C THR A 87 8.79 -18.30 3.02
N GLY A 88 9.71 -19.07 3.60
CA GLY A 88 10.02 -20.43 3.15
C GLY A 88 8.98 -21.49 3.52
N ALA A 89 7.96 -21.12 4.31
CA ALA A 89 6.95 -22.05 4.80
C ALA A 89 5.91 -22.44 3.74
N PHE A 90 5.67 -21.58 2.74
CA PHE A 90 4.70 -21.80 1.67
C PHE A 90 5.41 -21.84 0.32
N ASN A 91 5.05 -22.81 -0.51
CA ASN A 91 5.63 -22.96 -1.86
C ASN A 91 4.63 -23.50 -2.87
N ASP A 92 3.34 -23.37 -2.60
CA ASP A 92 2.27 -23.86 -3.45
C ASP A 92 1.56 -22.71 -4.18
N THR A 93 0.95 -23.04 -5.30
CA THR A 93 0.08 -22.13 -6.04
C THR A 93 -1.34 -22.24 -5.50
N ALA A 94 -1.97 -21.11 -5.23
CA ALA A 94 -3.35 -21.08 -4.75
C ALA A 94 -4.31 -21.69 -5.79
N LYS A 95 -5.38 -22.33 -5.33
CA LYS A 95 -6.39 -22.93 -6.22
C LYS A 95 -7.13 -21.89 -7.04
N GLU A 96 -7.31 -20.71 -6.51
CA GLU A 96 -7.99 -19.57 -7.14
C GLU A 96 -7.21 -18.27 -6.91
N ASN A 97 -7.41 -17.32 -7.79
CA ASN A 97 -6.92 -15.95 -7.59
C ASN A 97 -7.72 -15.27 -6.49
N ALA A 98 -7.07 -14.35 -5.77
CA ALA A 98 -7.77 -13.44 -4.87
C ALA A 98 -8.97 -12.80 -5.58
N PRO A 99 -10.15 -12.69 -4.96
CA PRO A 99 -11.37 -12.21 -5.63
C PRO A 99 -11.24 -10.84 -6.29
N SER A 100 -10.53 -9.89 -5.67
CA SER A 100 -10.25 -8.58 -6.26
C SER A 100 -9.29 -8.67 -7.45
N LEU A 101 -8.24 -9.50 -7.38
CA LEU A 101 -7.36 -9.76 -8.52
C LEU A 101 -8.10 -10.43 -9.67
N LYS A 102 -9.00 -11.38 -9.38
CA LYS A 102 -9.81 -12.06 -10.40
C LYS A 102 -10.62 -11.06 -11.24
N ARG A 103 -11.16 -9.99 -10.65
CA ARG A 103 -11.84 -8.92 -11.39
C ARG A 103 -10.92 -8.18 -12.34
N LEU A 104 -9.69 -7.84 -11.91
CA LEU A 104 -8.69 -7.19 -12.78
C LEU A 104 -8.32 -8.09 -13.97
N LEU A 105 -8.12 -9.38 -13.74
CA LEU A 105 -7.80 -10.36 -14.78
C LEU A 105 -8.98 -10.55 -15.76
N GLN A 106 -10.21 -10.49 -15.28
CA GLN A 106 -11.41 -10.55 -16.15
C GLN A 106 -11.53 -9.34 -17.07
N GLU A 107 -10.99 -8.19 -16.68
CA GLU A 107 -10.90 -6.97 -17.52
C GLU A 107 -9.61 -6.92 -18.36
N GLY A 108 -8.87 -8.04 -18.44
CA GLY A 108 -7.72 -8.20 -19.32
C GLY A 108 -6.36 -7.82 -18.73
N ALA A 109 -6.28 -7.48 -17.44
CA ALA A 109 -4.98 -7.30 -16.78
C ALA A 109 -4.19 -8.62 -16.74
N ILE A 110 -2.87 -8.53 -16.64
CA ILE A 110 -1.96 -9.68 -16.57
C ILE A 110 -1.30 -9.69 -15.19
N ALA A 111 -1.44 -10.79 -14.42
CA ALA A 111 -0.60 -11.01 -13.23
C ALA A 111 0.80 -11.39 -13.68
N ALA A 112 1.72 -10.44 -13.73
CA ALA A 112 2.98 -10.57 -14.42
C ALA A 112 4.10 -11.14 -13.54
N ALA A 113 4.14 -10.76 -12.26
CA ALA A 113 5.19 -11.15 -11.33
C ALA A 113 4.71 -11.12 -9.88
N LYS A 114 5.42 -11.81 -8.99
CA LYS A 114 5.23 -11.74 -7.54
C LYS A 114 6.28 -10.80 -6.93
N ALA A 115 5.80 -9.79 -6.20
CA ALA A 115 6.63 -8.80 -5.55
C ALA A 115 7.11 -9.27 -4.18
N ASN A 116 8.37 -9.00 -3.86
CA ASN A 116 8.93 -9.21 -2.54
C ASN A 116 8.26 -8.29 -1.50
N LEU A 117 8.31 -8.68 -0.24
CA LEU A 117 7.62 -8.01 0.84
C LEU A 117 8.37 -8.24 2.16
N HIS A 118 8.00 -7.51 3.23
CA HIS A 118 8.36 -7.92 4.58
C HIS A 118 7.69 -9.27 4.87
N GLU A 119 8.43 -10.23 5.39
CA GLU A 119 7.96 -11.62 5.56
C GLU A 119 6.62 -11.67 6.27
N LEU A 120 5.65 -12.42 5.72
CA LEU A 120 4.26 -12.54 6.20
C LEU A 120 3.52 -11.19 6.38
N ALA A 121 4.01 -10.11 5.77
CA ALA A 121 3.52 -8.74 5.92
C ALA A 121 3.64 -8.15 7.36
N TYR A 122 4.42 -8.75 8.24
CA TYR A 122 4.57 -8.40 9.66
C TYR A 122 5.56 -7.27 9.97
N GLY A 123 5.92 -6.45 9.00
CA GLY A 123 6.84 -5.34 9.27
C GLY A 123 6.80 -4.26 8.19
N ILE A 124 7.62 -3.22 8.36
CA ILE A 124 7.56 -1.98 7.59
C ILE A 124 8.84 -1.68 6.79
N THR A 125 9.87 -2.53 6.85
CA THR A 125 11.16 -2.29 6.18
C THR A 125 11.33 -3.05 4.87
N SER A 126 10.61 -4.16 4.68
CA SER A 126 10.82 -5.16 3.63
C SER A 126 12.25 -5.73 3.61
N ASN A 127 12.89 -5.80 4.80
CA ASN A 127 14.13 -6.52 5.01
C ASN A 127 13.82 -8.02 5.18
N ASN A 128 13.58 -8.70 4.07
CA ASN A 128 13.19 -10.10 4.06
C ASN A 128 14.42 -11.02 4.14
N PHE A 129 14.45 -11.90 5.13
CA PHE A 129 15.58 -12.81 5.34
C PHE A 129 15.50 -14.10 4.50
N CYS A 130 14.33 -14.41 3.94
CA CYS A 130 14.14 -15.56 3.04
C CYS A 130 14.51 -15.22 1.59
N TYR A 131 14.07 -14.07 1.07
CA TYR A 131 14.24 -13.65 -0.32
C TYR A 131 15.21 -12.48 -0.51
N GLY A 132 15.81 -11.99 0.57
CA GLY A 132 16.67 -10.82 0.56
C GLY A 132 15.90 -9.50 0.74
N ALA A 133 16.60 -8.46 1.18
CA ALA A 133 16.03 -7.14 1.42
C ALA A 133 15.60 -6.46 0.12
N VAL A 134 14.46 -5.77 0.15
CA VAL A 134 14.05 -4.86 -0.91
C VAL A 134 14.76 -3.52 -0.73
N ARG A 135 15.46 -3.07 -1.77
CA ARG A 135 16.24 -1.83 -1.77
C ARG A 135 15.43 -0.70 -2.39
N ASN A 136 15.63 0.51 -1.86
CA ASN A 136 15.00 1.69 -2.41
C ASN A 136 15.62 2.06 -3.77
N PRO A 137 14.83 2.29 -4.84
CA PRO A 137 15.37 2.68 -6.15
C PRO A 137 16.10 4.02 -6.18
N TRP A 138 15.83 4.91 -5.20
CA TRP A 138 16.49 6.21 -5.09
C TRP A 138 17.89 6.10 -4.48
N ASP A 139 18.04 5.20 -3.50
CA ASP A 139 19.31 4.88 -2.85
C ASP A 139 19.27 3.40 -2.39
N LYS A 140 20.02 2.55 -3.07
CA LYS A 140 20.05 1.10 -2.82
C LYS A 140 20.62 0.70 -1.45
N THR A 141 21.16 1.64 -0.68
CA THR A 141 21.60 1.41 0.71
C THR A 141 20.46 1.57 1.72
N LYS A 142 19.28 2.03 1.28
CA LYS A 142 18.12 2.37 2.09
C LYS A 142 16.96 1.40 1.87
N ILE A 143 16.04 1.36 2.84
CA ILE A 143 14.83 0.54 2.76
C ILE A 143 13.85 1.10 1.71
N ALA A 144 13.08 0.21 1.08
CA ALA A 144 11.96 0.60 0.22
C ALA A 144 10.67 0.92 1.02
N GLY A 145 10.70 0.67 2.33
CA GLY A 145 9.49 0.64 3.15
C GLY A 145 8.76 -0.70 3.02
N GLY A 146 7.68 -0.85 3.76
CA GLY A 146 6.95 -2.13 3.79
C GLY A 146 5.54 -2.03 4.39
N SER A 147 4.88 -3.16 4.36
CA SER A 147 5.36 -4.48 3.90
C SER A 147 5.30 -4.68 2.37
N SER A 148 4.71 -3.78 1.56
CA SER A 148 4.62 -3.87 0.09
C SER A 148 5.83 -3.23 -0.62
N GLY A 149 7.05 -3.37 -0.05
CA GLY A 149 8.25 -2.71 -0.55
C GLY A 149 8.63 -3.13 -1.96
N GLY A 150 8.51 -4.41 -2.30
CA GLY A 150 8.80 -4.91 -3.65
C GLY A 150 7.88 -4.32 -4.71
N THR A 151 6.58 -4.19 -4.42
CA THR A 151 5.63 -3.54 -5.33
C THR A 151 6.02 -2.07 -5.55
N ALA A 152 6.32 -1.34 -4.45
CA ALA A 152 6.71 0.07 -4.53
C ALA A 152 8.01 0.27 -5.29
N ALA A 153 9.05 -0.53 -4.99
CA ALA A 153 10.35 -0.44 -5.65
C ALA A 153 10.27 -0.77 -7.14
N ALA A 154 9.48 -1.79 -7.51
CA ALA A 154 9.28 -2.17 -8.91
C ALA A 154 8.58 -1.07 -9.72
N ILE A 155 7.60 -0.37 -9.14
CA ILE A 155 6.92 0.75 -9.81
C ILE A 155 7.85 1.98 -9.86
N ALA A 156 8.49 2.34 -8.76
CA ALA A 156 9.37 3.50 -8.67
C ALA A 156 10.60 3.39 -9.61
N SER A 157 11.10 2.17 -9.85
CA SER A 157 12.19 1.91 -10.80
C SER A 157 11.72 1.85 -12.26
N GLY A 158 10.41 1.90 -12.53
CA GLY A 158 9.85 1.81 -13.88
C GLY A 158 9.76 0.38 -14.44
N MET A 159 9.98 -0.66 -13.63
CA MET A 159 9.79 -2.05 -14.07
C MET A 159 8.31 -2.32 -14.40
N PHE A 160 7.39 -1.77 -13.62
CA PHE A 160 5.95 -1.89 -13.81
C PHE A 160 5.27 -0.54 -13.67
N VAL A 161 4.14 -0.37 -14.35
CA VAL A 161 3.35 0.88 -14.25
C VAL A 161 2.43 0.91 -13.04
N ALA A 162 1.98 -0.27 -12.60
CA ALA A 162 1.11 -0.44 -11.45
C ALA A 162 1.26 -1.84 -10.86
N GLY A 163 0.74 -2.01 -9.66
CA GLY A 163 0.73 -3.29 -8.96
C GLY A 163 -0.24 -3.30 -7.80
N LEU A 164 -0.29 -4.44 -7.11
CA LEU A 164 -1.09 -4.62 -5.91
C LEU A 164 -0.19 -4.84 -4.70
N GLY A 165 -0.48 -4.09 -3.64
CA GLY A 165 0.00 -4.33 -2.29
C GLY A 165 -1.10 -4.85 -1.37
N SER A 166 -0.80 -4.98 -0.09
CA SER A 166 -1.77 -5.14 0.99
C SER A 166 -1.47 -4.14 2.11
N ASP A 167 -2.50 -3.66 2.77
CA ASP A 167 -2.40 -2.66 3.84
C ASP A 167 -3.23 -3.08 5.05
N THR A 168 -2.57 -3.28 6.18
CA THR A 168 -3.15 -3.61 7.48
C THR A 168 -2.97 -2.47 8.47
N GLY A 169 -1.83 -1.76 8.39
CA GLY A 169 -1.46 -0.62 9.25
C GLY A 169 -0.77 0.51 8.49
N GLY A 170 -0.64 0.41 7.14
CA GLY A 170 0.09 1.38 6.32
C GLY A 170 0.92 0.73 5.22
N SER A 171 0.83 -0.59 5.07
CA SER A 171 1.75 -1.37 4.23
C SER A 171 1.65 -1.14 2.71
N VAL A 172 0.73 -0.33 2.22
CA VAL A 172 0.69 0.24 0.87
C VAL A 172 1.22 1.67 0.88
N ARG A 173 0.79 2.46 1.87
CA ARG A 173 1.04 3.91 1.98
C ARG A 173 2.48 4.23 2.37
N ILE A 174 3.03 3.52 3.37
CA ILE A 174 4.44 3.70 3.82
C ILE A 174 5.42 3.47 2.66
N PRO A 175 5.43 2.31 1.96
CA PRO A 175 6.38 2.11 0.88
C PRO A 175 6.11 3.02 -0.33
N ALA A 176 4.86 3.45 -0.57
CA ALA A 176 4.56 4.45 -1.58
C ALA A 176 5.23 5.79 -1.28
N ALA A 177 5.14 6.27 -0.02
CA ALA A 177 5.81 7.49 0.44
C ALA A 177 7.33 7.42 0.29
N LEU A 178 7.95 6.32 0.76
CA LEU A 178 9.40 6.15 0.76
C LEU A 178 10.00 5.91 -0.63
N CYS A 179 9.21 5.41 -1.58
CA CYS A 179 9.62 5.21 -2.97
C CYS A 179 9.16 6.32 -3.93
N GLY A 180 8.34 7.28 -3.46
CA GLY A 180 7.89 8.43 -4.27
C GLY A 180 6.85 8.05 -5.34
N ILE A 181 5.96 7.14 -5.04
CA ILE A 181 4.82 6.73 -5.88
C ILE A 181 3.49 6.98 -5.15
N ILE A 182 2.39 6.60 -5.77
CA ILE A 182 1.05 6.68 -5.16
C ILE A 182 0.64 5.29 -4.67
N GLY A 183 0.13 5.23 -3.43
CA GLY A 183 -0.44 4.03 -2.86
C GLY A 183 -1.80 4.32 -2.23
N PHE A 184 -2.83 3.58 -2.66
CA PHE A 184 -4.19 3.74 -2.17
C PHE A 184 -4.61 2.55 -1.31
N ARG A 185 -4.95 2.83 -0.05
CA ARG A 185 -5.66 1.93 0.84
C ARG A 185 -7.17 2.19 0.70
N PRO A 186 -7.99 1.25 0.22
CA PRO A 186 -9.45 1.41 0.22
C PRO A 186 -10.02 1.29 1.63
N SER A 187 -11.26 1.68 1.80
CA SER A 187 -12.05 1.34 3.00
C SER A 187 -12.04 -0.17 3.22
N THR A 188 -11.94 -0.60 4.47
CA THR A 188 -12.04 -2.02 4.80
C THR A 188 -13.37 -2.58 4.25
N ASN A 189 -13.30 -3.76 3.62
CA ASN A 189 -14.42 -4.43 2.93
C ASN A 189 -14.96 -3.73 1.66
N ARG A 190 -14.25 -2.72 1.09
CA ARG A 190 -14.63 -2.17 -0.21
C ARG A 190 -14.48 -3.19 -1.34
N TYR A 191 -13.45 -3.99 -1.29
CA TYR A 191 -13.21 -5.07 -2.26
C TYR A 191 -13.69 -6.41 -1.70
N PRO A 192 -13.99 -7.41 -2.57
CA PRO A 192 -14.31 -8.75 -2.11
C PRO A 192 -13.18 -9.31 -1.27
N ALA A 193 -13.55 -9.86 -0.10
CA ALA A 193 -12.60 -10.42 0.86
C ALA A 193 -11.97 -11.74 0.39
N GLY A 194 -10.84 -12.11 1.01
CA GLY A 194 -10.12 -13.36 0.83
C GLY A 194 -9.00 -13.33 -0.20
N GLY A 195 -8.24 -14.42 -0.26
CA GLY A 195 -7.11 -14.56 -1.17
C GLY A 195 -5.87 -13.75 -0.74
N LEU A 196 -5.70 -13.58 0.56
CA LEU A 196 -4.48 -13.03 1.17
C LEU A 196 -3.89 -14.04 2.15
N VAL A 197 -2.56 -14.09 2.24
CA VAL A 197 -1.90 -14.54 3.46
C VAL A 197 -2.31 -13.52 4.53
N PRO A 198 -3.13 -13.91 5.52
CA PRO A 198 -3.80 -12.94 6.38
C PRO A 198 -2.89 -12.38 7.45
N LEU A 199 -3.17 -11.14 7.86
CA LEU A 199 -2.60 -10.53 9.06
C LEU A 199 -3.72 -10.13 10.03
N SER A 200 -4.79 -9.53 9.55
CA SER A 200 -5.96 -9.14 10.35
C SER A 200 -7.15 -8.91 9.42
N SER A 201 -8.09 -9.85 9.34
CA SER A 201 -9.22 -9.79 8.39
C SER A 201 -10.15 -8.60 8.60
N THR A 202 -10.15 -8.01 9.81
CA THR A 202 -10.92 -6.80 10.09
C THR A 202 -10.21 -5.52 9.69
N ARG A 203 -8.93 -5.59 9.25
CA ARG A 203 -8.10 -4.46 8.84
C ARG A 203 -7.48 -4.64 7.44
N ASP A 204 -7.18 -5.87 7.03
CA ASP A 204 -6.52 -6.17 5.76
C ASP A 204 -7.30 -5.65 4.56
N THR A 205 -6.60 -4.95 3.68
CA THR A 205 -7.11 -4.59 2.36
C THR A 205 -6.05 -4.88 1.30
N ILE A 206 -6.48 -5.27 0.10
CA ILE A 206 -5.62 -5.13 -1.09
C ILE A 206 -5.66 -3.66 -1.49
N GLY A 207 -4.50 -3.07 -1.82
CA GLY A 207 -4.40 -1.68 -2.25
C GLY A 207 -3.64 -1.55 -3.55
N PRO A 208 -4.18 -0.84 -4.56
CA PRO A 208 -3.46 -0.55 -5.78
C PRO A 208 -2.35 0.47 -5.53
N MET A 209 -1.24 0.30 -6.26
CA MET A 209 -0.06 1.17 -6.24
C MET A 209 0.30 1.54 -7.68
N GLY A 210 0.71 2.79 -7.91
CA GLY A 210 1.03 3.30 -9.23
C GLY A 210 1.56 4.73 -9.22
N THR A 211 1.40 5.46 -10.33
CA THR A 211 2.01 6.78 -10.52
C THR A 211 1.03 7.91 -10.78
N SER A 212 -0.28 7.63 -10.80
CA SER A 212 -1.34 8.64 -10.92
C SER A 212 -2.59 8.26 -10.13
N VAL A 213 -3.33 9.25 -9.65
CA VAL A 213 -4.61 9.02 -8.97
C VAL A 213 -5.66 8.46 -9.93
N ASP A 214 -5.62 8.83 -11.21
CA ASP A 214 -6.53 8.28 -12.23
C ASP A 214 -6.31 6.77 -12.40
N ASP A 215 -5.05 6.28 -12.34
CA ASP A 215 -4.77 4.85 -12.39
C ASP A 215 -5.29 4.14 -11.13
N MET A 216 -5.16 4.77 -9.95
CA MET A 216 -5.75 4.22 -8.70
C MET A 216 -7.27 4.13 -8.81
N ALA A 217 -7.92 5.16 -9.34
CA ALA A 217 -9.38 5.18 -9.54
C ALA A 217 -9.86 4.13 -10.55
N LEU A 218 -9.07 3.88 -11.61
CA LEU A 218 -9.36 2.85 -12.60
C LEU A 218 -9.28 1.45 -11.98
N LEU A 219 -8.20 1.15 -11.26
CA LEU A 219 -8.00 -0.14 -10.59
C LEU A 219 -9.02 -0.35 -9.48
N ASP A 220 -9.29 0.67 -8.65
CA ASP A 220 -10.33 0.67 -7.63
C ASP A 220 -11.71 0.36 -8.23
N GLY A 221 -12.06 1.05 -9.32
CA GLY A 221 -13.34 0.85 -10.00
C GLY A 221 -13.55 -0.59 -10.45
N VAL A 222 -12.52 -1.23 -10.98
CA VAL A 222 -12.58 -2.63 -11.40
C VAL A 222 -12.64 -3.57 -10.19
N MET A 223 -11.80 -3.37 -9.18
CA MET A 223 -11.79 -4.24 -7.99
C MET A 223 -13.07 -4.13 -7.16
N ALA A 224 -13.66 -2.94 -7.07
CA ALA A 224 -14.91 -2.70 -6.35
C ALA A 224 -16.16 -3.03 -7.17
N ASP A 225 -16.04 -3.23 -8.50
CA ASP A 225 -17.17 -3.27 -9.45
C ASP A 225 -18.01 -1.98 -9.39
N ASP A 226 -17.32 -0.85 -9.27
CA ASP A 226 -17.90 0.50 -9.16
C ASP A 226 -17.30 1.42 -10.24
N TYR A 227 -17.93 1.44 -11.38
CA TYR A 227 -17.50 2.21 -12.56
C TYR A 227 -18.06 3.64 -12.60
N SER A 228 -18.64 4.11 -11.50
CA SER A 228 -19.08 5.50 -11.42
C SER A 228 -17.89 6.45 -11.58
N PRO A 229 -18.01 7.52 -12.41
CA PRO A 229 -16.91 8.45 -12.59
C PRO A 229 -16.63 9.23 -11.32
N LEU A 230 -15.37 9.60 -11.10
CA LEU A 230 -15.03 10.55 -10.04
C LEU A 230 -15.67 11.91 -10.36
N VAL A 231 -16.23 12.53 -9.33
CA VAL A 231 -16.74 13.91 -9.44
C VAL A 231 -15.58 14.86 -9.73
N ASP A 232 -15.77 15.77 -10.69
CA ASP A 232 -14.81 16.83 -10.90
C ASP A 232 -15.02 17.95 -9.87
N LEU A 233 -13.96 18.30 -9.14
CA LEU A 233 -14.00 19.23 -8.02
C LEU A 233 -13.26 20.51 -8.35
N ASP A 234 -13.86 21.65 -8.00
CA ASP A 234 -13.12 22.89 -7.91
C ASP A 234 -12.34 22.97 -6.59
N ALA A 235 -11.12 23.51 -6.63
CA ALA A 235 -10.27 23.65 -5.46
C ALA A 235 -10.98 24.40 -4.31
N SER A 236 -11.80 25.42 -4.63
CA SER A 236 -12.55 26.21 -3.64
C SER A 236 -13.65 25.42 -2.93
N GLY A 237 -14.08 24.29 -3.46
CA GLY A 237 -15.04 23.37 -2.84
C GLY A 237 -14.40 22.36 -1.87
N ILE A 238 -13.06 22.29 -1.85
CA ILE A 238 -12.33 21.31 -1.03
C ILE A 238 -11.95 21.93 0.32
N ARG A 239 -12.19 21.18 1.39
CA ARG A 239 -11.82 21.54 2.75
C ARG A 239 -10.95 20.45 3.34
N ILE A 240 -9.69 20.77 3.63
CA ILE A 240 -8.69 19.82 4.15
C ILE A 240 -8.49 20.10 5.65
N GLY A 241 -8.76 19.10 6.47
CA GLY A 241 -8.40 19.09 7.88
C GLY A 241 -6.90 18.82 8.06
N VAL A 242 -6.26 19.53 8.97
CA VAL A 242 -4.84 19.32 9.30
C VAL A 242 -4.74 19.02 10.79
N PRO A 243 -4.78 17.73 11.19
CA PRO A 243 -4.64 17.31 12.57
C PRO A 243 -3.17 17.37 12.99
N ARG A 244 -2.81 18.42 13.71
CA ARG A 244 -1.40 18.68 14.11
C ARG A 244 -0.92 17.79 15.23
N ALA A 245 -1.79 17.50 16.19
CA ALA A 245 -1.44 16.65 17.32
C ALA A 245 -1.03 15.25 16.85
N VAL A 246 0.07 14.73 17.34
CA VAL A 246 0.69 13.43 17.05
C VAL A 246 1.21 13.32 15.60
N LEU A 247 0.39 13.57 14.57
CA LEU A 247 0.73 13.29 13.17
C LEU A 247 1.79 14.25 12.57
N TRP A 248 1.93 15.44 13.17
CA TRP A 248 2.92 16.43 12.74
C TRP A 248 4.01 16.68 13.80
N GLU A 249 3.99 15.93 14.90
CA GLU A 249 4.98 16.07 15.96
C GLU A 249 6.25 15.28 15.66
N GLY A 250 7.42 15.85 16.02
CA GLY A 250 8.71 15.15 15.93
C GLY A 250 9.09 14.68 14.53
N LEU A 251 8.61 15.33 13.48
CA LEU A 251 8.95 15.00 12.10
C LEU A 251 10.42 15.29 11.80
N GLU A 252 11.02 14.53 10.89
CA GLU A 252 12.25 14.94 10.23
C GLU A 252 12.01 16.27 9.51
N LYS A 253 12.92 17.25 9.71
CA LYS A 253 12.77 18.61 9.20
C LYS A 253 12.42 18.66 7.70
N GLY A 254 13.06 17.82 6.88
CA GLY A 254 12.80 17.78 5.44
C GLY A 254 11.40 17.25 5.09
N VAL A 255 10.88 16.34 5.90
CA VAL A 255 9.50 15.84 5.75
C VAL A 255 8.51 16.95 6.07
N GLU A 256 8.69 17.64 7.20
CA GLU A 256 7.84 18.76 7.59
C GLU A 256 7.83 19.85 6.51
N GLU A 257 9.01 20.29 6.05
CA GLU A 257 9.14 21.33 5.01
C GLU A 257 8.43 20.95 3.69
N CYS A 258 8.53 19.69 3.26
CA CYS A 258 7.83 19.21 2.08
C CYS A 258 6.30 19.24 2.24
N CYS A 259 5.77 18.74 3.35
CA CYS A 259 4.34 18.69 3.59
C CYS A 259 3.73 20.08 3.84
N GLU A 260 4.43 20.99 4.53
CA GLU A 260 4.04 22.40 4.66
C GLU A 260 3.98 23.12 3.30
N LYS A 261 4.90 22.79 2.40
CA LYS A 261 4.88 23.31 1.04
C LYS A 261 3.68 22.80 0.26
N VAL A 262 3.25 21.54 0.46
CA VAL A 262 2.01 21.01 -0.10
C VAL A 262 0.83 21.83 0.40
N LEU A 263 0.67 22.02 1.73
CA LEU A 263 -0.41 22.81 2.32
C LEU A 263 -0.45 24.23 1.76
N THR A 264 0.71 24.88 1.68
CA THR A 264 0.83 26.22 1.12
C THR A 264 0.39 26.28 -0.35
N THR A 265 0.75 25.25 -1.14
CA THR A 265 0.46 25.18 -2.57
C THR A 265 -1.02 24.98 -2.83
N ILE A 266 -1.66 24.05 -2.13
CA ILE A 266 -3.09 23.78 -2.29
C ILE A 266 -3.94 24.95 -1.76
N SER A 267 -3.53 25.59 -0.67
CA SER A 267 -4.19 26.80 -0.15
C SER A 267 -4.16 27.95 -1.15
N LYS A 268 -3.01 28.20 -1.82
CA LYS A 268 -2.89 29.21 -2.89
C LYS A 268 -3.76 28.89 -4.11
N ALA A 269 -4.06 27.62 -4.35
CA ALA A 269 -4.96 27.18 -5.42
C ALA A 269 -6.45 27.30 -5.04
N GLY A 270 -6.77 27.69 -3.80
CA GLY A 270 -8.14 27.93 -3.32
C GLY A 270 -8.71 26.86 -2.40
N VAL A 271 -7.93 25.80 -2.07
CA VAL A 271 -8.35 24.80 -1.07
C VAL A 271 -8.39 25.43 0.32
N THR A 272 -9.48 25.21 1.07
CA THR A 272 -9.61 25.68 2.45
C THR A 272 -8.85 24.74 3.38
N ILE A 273 -7.89 25.29 4.13
CA ILE A 273 -7.15 24.56 5.17
C ILE A 273 -7.84 24.81 6.52
N VAL A 274 -8.08 23.74 7.27
CA VAL A 274 -8.72 23.75 8.59
C VAL A 274 -7.74 23.14 9.60
N GLU A 275 -7.03 24.01 10.33
CA GLU A 275 -6.06 23.63 11.36
C GLU A 275 -6.81 23.28 12.66
N MET A 276 -7.25 22.04 12.77
CA MET A 276 -7.99 21.53 13.91
C MET A 276 -7.68 20.05 14.11
N ASP A 277 -7.59 19.63 15.36
CA ASP A 277 -7.42 18.23 15.74
C ASP A 277 -8.78 17.54 15.96
N PRO A 278 -8.89 16.23 15.71
CA PRO A 278 -10.03 15.44 16.19
C PRO A 278 -10.06 15.40 17.73
N GLU A 279 -11.19 15.02 18.32
CA GLU A 279 -11.21 14.55 19.71
C GLU A 279 -10.16 13.46 19.86
N ASP A 280 -9.46 13.41 21.00
CA ASP A 280 -8.36 12.48 21.21
C ASP A 280 -8.75 11.03 20.87
N ILE A 281 -8.13 10.51 19.80
CA ILE A 281 -8.29 9.12 19.33
C ILE A 281 -7.08 8.26 19.70
N TRP A 282 -5.99 8.87 20.18
CA TRP A 282 -4.69 8.20 20.28
C TRP A 282 -4.62 7.19 21.41
N GLU A 283 -5.34 7.46 22.53
CA GLU A 283 -5.48 6.48 23.61
C GLU A 283 -6.26 5.25 23.15
N ASP A 284 -7.35 5.46 22.40
CA ASP A 284 -8.14 4.39 21.81
C ASP A 284 -7.33 3.60 20.74
N ASP A 285 -6.52 4.31 19.93
CA ASP A 285 -5.66 3.70 18.92
C ASP A 285 -4.60 2.79 19.55
N ALA A 286 -3.88 3.29 20.54
CA ALA A 286 -2.89 2.51 21.28
C ALA A 286 -3.49 1.25 21.95
N ALA A 287 -4.74 1.34 22.44
CA ALA A 287 -5.43 0.22 23.05
C ALA A 287 -6.05 -0.76 22.04
N ALA A 288 -6.28 -0.35 20.78
CA ALA A 288 -6.92 -1.18 19.76
C ALA A 288 -5.93 -1.80 18.77
N SER A 289 -4.94 -1.06 18.32
CA SER A 289 -4.09 -1.39 17.18
C SER A 289 -3.46 -2.78 17.26
N LEU A 290 -2.45 -2.94 18.11
CA LEU A 290 -1.73 -4.21 18.26
C LEU A 290 -2.61 -5.34 18.81
N PRO A 291 -3.51 -5.13 19.81
CA PRO A 291 -4.39 -6.19 20.27
C PRO A 291 -5.25 -6.81 19.14
N ILE A 292 -5.79 -6.01 18.22
CA ILE A 292 -6.58 -6.53 17.10
C ILE A 292 -5.69 -7.39 16.19
N VAL A 293 -4.59 -6.83 15.72
CA VAL A 293 -3.70 -7.53 14.76
C VAL A 293 -3.12 -8.81 15.34
N LEU A 294 -2.57 -8.76 16.56
CA LEU A 294 -1.92 -9.92 17.16
C LEU A 294 -2.90 -11.04 17.50
N TYR A 295 -4.13 -10.69 17.91
CA TYR A 295 -5.15 -11.69 18.19
C TYR A 295 -5.66 -12.38 16.93
N GLU A 296 -5.96 -11.61 15.88
CA GLU A 296 -6.50 -12.12 14.61
C GLU A 296 -5.45 -12.90 13.85
N SER A 297 -4.24 -12.37 13.71
CA SER A 297 -3.18 -12.98 12.90
C SER A 297 -2.83 -14.40 13.31
N MET A 298 -2.74 -14.67 14.61
CA MET A 298 -2.38 -16.01 15.10
C MET A 298 -3.42 -17.06 14.71
N ARG A 299 -4.70 -16.70 14.69
CA ARG A 299 -5.81 -17.59 14.33
C ARG A 299 -5.93 -17.75 12.83
N GLU A 300 -5.82 -16.66 12.13
CA GLU A 300 -6.03 -16.63 10.68
C GLU A 300 -4.85 -17.26 9.93
N LEU A 301 -3.61 -17.00 10.38
CA LEU A 301 -2.43 -17.69 9.83
C LEU A 301 -2.46 -19.20 10.12
N ALA A 302 -2.91 -19.61 11.31
CA ALA A 302 -3.05 -21.03 11.62
C ALA A 302 -4.06 -21.71 10.69
N GLN A 303 -5.20 -21.05 10.42
CA GLN A 303 -6.19 -21.56 9.48
C GLN A 303 -5.68 -21.57 8.05
N TYR A 304 -5.02 -20.48 7.60
CA TYR A 304 -4.44 -20.38 6.26
C TYR A 304 -3.37 -21.47 6.02
N ALA A 305 -2.50 -21.73 7.00
CA ALA A 305 -1.52 -22.80 6.95
C ALA A 305 -2.19 -24.18 6.85
N ALA A 306 -3.21 -24.42 7.69
CA ALA A 306 -3.95 -25.69 7.69
C ALA A 306 -4.65 -25.96 6.35
N ASP A 307 -5.25 -24.93 5.73
CA ASP A 307 -5.92 -25.03 4.41
C ASP A 307 -4.93 -25.40 3.28
N ARG A 308 -3.64 -25.13 3.49
CA ARG A 308 -2.51 -25.50 2.62
C ARG A 308 -1.79 -26.78 3.06
N GLY A 309 -2.28 -27.47 4.10
CA GLY A 309 -1.68 -28.69 4.62
C GLY A 309 -0.36 -28.49 5.36
N VAL A 310 -0.08 -27.27 5.82
CA VAL A 310 1.11 -26.92 6.61
C VAL A 310 0.72 -26.84 8.08
N ALA A 311 1.42 -27.55 8.96
CA ALA A 311 1.21 -27.40 10.40
C ALA A 311 1.67 -26.01 10.86
N PHE A 312 0.92 -25.37 11.76
CA PHE A 312 1.22 -24.00 12.20
C PHE A 312 2.62 -23.89 12.85
N SER A 313 3.03 -24.92 13.61
CA SER A 313 4.39 -25.02 14.17
C SER A 313 5.47 -25.05 13.09
N ASP A 314 5.21 -25.74 11.98
CA ASP A 314 6.16 -25.86 10.87
C ASP A 314 6.23 -24.55 10.10
N MET A 315 5.08 -23.86 9.93
CA MET A 315 5.04 -22.52 9.36
C MET A 315 5.90 -21.55 10.19
N ILE A 316 5.72 -21.47 11.50
CA ILE A 316 6.52 -20.60 12.39
C ILE A 316 8.01 -20.97 12.32
N SER A 317 8.33 -22.27 12.30
CA SER A 317 9.70 -22.74 12.19
C SER A 317 10.36 -22.32 10.88
N GLY A 318 9.58 -22.22 9.79
CA GLY A 318 10.02 -21.80 8.46
C GLY A 318 10.21 -20.29 8.30
N VAL A 319 9.79 -19.47 9.25
CA VAL A 319 10.01 -18.03 9.23
C VAL A 319 11.49 -17.71 9.42
N ALA A 320 12.06 -16.96 8.49
CA ALA A 320 13.49 -16.62 8.45
C ALA A 320 13.81 -15.27 9.11
N SER A 321 12.89 -14.30 9.06
CA SER A 321 13.09 -12.95 9.61
C SER A 321 12.97 -12.96 11.13
N PRO A 322 14.04 -12.57 11.88
CA PRO A 322 14.08 -12.70 13.32
C PRO A 322 12.99 -11.92 14.06
N ASP A 323 12.66 -10.72 13.59
CA ASP A 323 11.62 -9.85 14.13
C ASP A 323 10.23 -10.49 13.99
N VAL A 324 9.90 -11.00 12.81
CA VAL A 324 8.62 -11.70 12.55
C VAL A 324 8.52 -12.95 13.42
N LYS A 325 9.59 -13.73 13.46
CA LYS A 325 9.63 -14.95 14.26
C LYS A 325 9.43 -14.68 15.75
N ALA A 326 10.09 -13.65 16.28
CA ALA A 326 9.96 -13.26 17.69
C ALA A 326 8.52 -12.85 18.03
N ILE A 327 7.84 -12.07 17.15
CA ILE A 327 6.44 -11.70 17.35
C ILE A 327 5.55 -12.96 17.39
N LEU A 328 5.67 -13.86 16.41
CA LEU A 328 4.85 -15.07 16.37
C LEU A 328 5.09 -15.99 17.58
N GLU A 329 6.35 -16.17 17.98
CA GLU A 329 6.70 -16.99 19.15
C GLU A 329 6.18 -16.37 20.46
N SER A 330 6.22 -15.04 20.62
CA SER A 330 5.68 -14.35 21.79
C SER A 330 4.17 -14.63 21.95
N GLN A 331 3.45 -14.68 20.85
CA GLN A 331 1.99 -14.92 20.84
C GLN A 331 1.60 -16.40 21.06
N LEU A 332 2.55 -17.33 21.11
CA LEU A 332 2.31 -18.72 21.55
C LEU A 332 2.36 -18.88 23.07
N GLY A 333 2.83 -17.88 23.78
CA GLY A 333 3.11 -17.94 25.20
C GLY A 333 2.22 -17.06 26.08
N LYS A 334 2.81 -16.56 27.16
CA LYS A 334 2.11 -15.70 28.14
C LYS A 334 1.82 -14.29 27.63
N GLU A 335 2.49 -13.88 26.55
CA GLU A 335 2.32 -12.57 25.92
C GLU A 335 1.20 -12.57 24.86
N ALA A 336 0.56 -13.73 24.63
CA ALA A 336 -0.58 -13.83 23.73
C ALA A 336 -1.71 -12.90 24.17
N VAL A 337 -2.24 -12.14 23.22
CA VAL A 337 -3.34 -11.21 23.49
C VAL A 337 -4.56 -12.00 23.98
N PRO A 338 -5.09 -11.70 25.18
CA PRO A 338 -6.28 -12.36 25.71
C PRO A 338 -7.54 -11.95 24.90
N GLU A 339 -8.52 -12.86 24.86
CA GLU A 339 -9.78 -12.63 24.10
C GLU A 339 -10.57 -11.43 24.64
N ASP A 340 -10.57 -11.19 25.94
CA ASP A 340 -11.25 -10.04 26.54
C ASP A 340 -10.61 -8.71 26.17
N VAL A 341 -9.27 -8.66 26.07
CA VAL A 341 -8.53 -7.49 25.56
C VAL A 341 -8.89 -7.22 24.11
N TYR A 342 -8.89 -8.26 23.24
CA TYR A 342 -9.33 -8.14 21.86
C TYR A 342 -10.78 -7.66 21.75
N ARG A 343 -11.70 -8.19 22.54
CA ARG A 343 -13.10 -7.76 22.55
C ARG A 343 -13.26 -6.31 22.96
N ILE A 344 -12.54 -5.86 23.99
CA ILE A 344 -12.55 -4.45 24.40
C ILE A 344 -12.03 -3.56 23.26
N ALA A 345 -10.95 -3.97 22.57
CA ALA A 345 -10.41 -3.26 21.42
C ALA A 345 -11.46 -3.11 20.31
N MET A 346 -12.17 -4.20 19.99
CA MET A 346 -13.17 -4.24 18.91
C MET A 346 -14.51 -3.56 19.27
N ASP A 347 -14.98 -3.73 20.49
CA ASP A 347 -16.33 -3.34 20.90
C ASP A 347 -16.38 -1.93 21.55
N THR A 348 -15.20 -1.42 21.97
CA THR A 348 -15.10 -0.12 22.65
C THR A 348 -14.17 0.86 21.93
N HIS A 349 -12.88 0.52 21.83
CA HIS A 349 -11.89 1.48 21.33
C HIS A 349 -12.07 1.80 19.85
N ARG A 350 -12.17 0.78 19.00
CA ARG A 350 -12.38 0.98 17.56
C ARG A 350 -13.67 1.77 17.23
N PRO A 351 -14.85 1.47 17.80
CA PRO A 351 -16.06 2.29 17.61
C PRO A 351 -15.92 3.72 18.12
N ASN A 352 -15.18 3.94 19.23
CA ASN A 352 -14.89 5.29 19.72
C ASN A 352 -14.07 6.09 18.70
N MET A 353 -13.00 5.49 18.14
CA MET A 353 -12.20 6.13 17.10
C MET A 353 -13.05 6.48 15.88
N GLN A 354 -13.88 5.54 15.41
CA GLN A 354 -14.78 5.76 14.26
C GLN A 354 -15.75 6.93 14.50
N ARG A 355 -16.34 7.00 15.69
CA ARG A 355 -17.25 8.07 16.09
C ARG A 355 -16.53 9.42 16.14
N LYS A 356 -15.36 9.48 16.78
CA LYS A 356 -14.57 10.70 16.95
C LYS A 356 -14.06 11.22 15.59
N TRP A 357 -13.55 10.33 14.73
CA TRP A 357 -13.10 10.66 13.38
C TRP A 357 -14.24 11.20 12.51
N LYS A 358 -15.40 10.55 12.55
CA LYS A 358 -16.60 11.04 11.86
C LYS A 358 -17.04 12.40 12.37
N ALA A 359 -17.05 12.62 13.69
CA ALA A 359 -17.42 13.90 14.30
C ALA A 359 -16.48 15.03 13.88
N TYR A 360 -15.17 14.75 13.75
CA TYR A 360 -14.18 15.71 13.23
C TYR A 360 -14.52 16.17 11.80
N PHE A 361 -14.84 15.21 10.92
CA PHE A 361 -15.24 15.52 9.54
C PHE A 361 -16.54 16.30 9.48
N ASP A 362 -17.55 15.88 10.21
CA ASP A 362 -18.88 16.53 10.22
C ASP A 362 -18.82 17.95 10.78
N ALA A 363 -18.12 18.15 11.91
CA ALA A 363 -18.04 19.46 12.58
C ALA A 363 -17.36 20.52 11.70
N HIS A 364 -16.43 20.13 10.85
CA HIS A 364 -15.64 21.04 10.03
C HIS A 364 -15.97 20.96 8.53
N ASN A 365 -16.93 20.10 8.15
CA ASN A 365 -17.31 19.82 6.77
C ASN A 365 -16.08 19.49 5.89
N LEU A 366 -15.28 18.53 6.35
CA LEU A 366 -14.02 18.16 5.71
C LEU A 366 -14.25 17.25 4.50
N SER A 367 -13.44 17.45 3.48
CA SER A 367 -13.34 16.56 2.32
C SER A 367 -12.33 15.44 2.55
N ALA A 368 -11.22 15.74 3.24
CA ALA A 368 -10.19 14.80 3.67
C ALA A 368 -9.37 15.41 4.83
N ALA A 369 -8.62 14.59 5.55
CA ALA A 369 -7.55 15.02 6.45
C ALA A 369 -6.19 14.84 5.75
N LEU A 370 -5.23 15.77 5.94
CA LEU A 370 -3.90 15.75 5.36
C LEU A 370 -2.82 15.78 6.43
N PHE A 371 -1.83 14.89 6.27
CA PHE A 371 -0.65 14.80 7.14
C PHE A 371 0.51 14.11 6.40
N PRO A 372 1.76 14.17 6.92
CA PRO A 372 2.87 13.40 6.38
C PRO A 372 2.60 11.90 6.49
N THR A 373 2.82 11.12 5.44
CA THR A 373 2.62 9.65 5.49
C THR A 373 3.57 8.99 6.48
N THR A 374 4.81 9.45 6.54
CA THR A 374 5.84 8.94 7.46
C THR A 374 6.54 10.09 8.16
N ALA A 375 7.03 9.85 9.38
CA ALA A 375 7.72 10.88 10.16
C ALA A 375 9.11 11.22 9.63
N LEU A 376 9.72 10.32 8.87
CA LEU A 376 11.06 10.48 8.31
C LEU A 376 11.15 9.83 6.91
N THR A 377 12.20 10.20 6.19
CA THR A 377 12.58 9.58 4.91
C THR A 377 13.13 8.17 5.11
N ALA A 378 13.37 7.43 4.02
CA ALA A 378 13.87 6.06 4.11
C ALA A 378 15.22 5.97 4.83
N PRO A 379 15.35 5.23 5.95
CA PRO A 379 16.61 4.99 6.64
C PRO A 379 17.44 3.91 5.92
N LEU A 380 18.66 3.69 6.42
CA LEU A 380 19.54 2.64 5.93
C LEU A 380 18.95 1.25 6.19
N LEU A 381 19.25 0.31 5.31
CA LEU A 381 18.99 -1.12 5.51
C LEU A 381 19.62 -1.62 6.82
N GLY A 382 18.95 -2.57 7.48
CA GLY A 382 19.39 -3.14 8.75
C GLY A 382 19.07 -2.28 9.98
N ARG A 383 18.24 -1.25 9.82
CA ARG A 383 17.69 -0.45 10.93
C ARG A 383 16.25 -0.91 11.25
N ASP A 384 16.09 -2.22 11.50
CA ASP A 384 14.77 -2.82 11.70
C ASP A 384 14.21 -2.56 13.11
N GLU A 385 15.07 -2.48 14.11
CA GLU A 385 14.67 -2.24 15.51
C GLU A 385 14.56 -0.75 15.84
N THR A 386 15.63 0.01 15.56
CA THR A 386 15.72 1.44 15.90
C THR A 386 16.23 2.27 14.73
N VAL A 387 15.73 3.49 14.63
CA VAL A 387 16.14 4.51 13.67
C VAL A 387 16.41 5.82 14.40
N SER A 388 17.36 6.61 13.88
CA SER A 388 17.61 7.95 14.45
C SER A 388 16.62 8.95 13.84
N LEU A 389 15.86 9.62 14.68
CA LEU A 389 14.96 10.71 14.34
C LEU A 389 15.29 11.94 15.21
N ASN A 390 15.69 13.04 14.58
CA ASN A 390 16.07 14.28 15.26
C ASN A 390 17.15 14.14 16.35
N GLY A 391 18.03 13.13 16.20
CA GLY A 391 19.14 12.86 17.12
C GLY A 391 18.81 11.89 18.27
N GLU A 392 17.59 11.35 18.29
CA GLU A 392 17.16 10.31 19.24
C GLU A 392 16.99 8.98 18.51
N ASP A 393 17.32 7.86 19.18
CA ASP A 393 17.03 6.53 18.68
C ASP A 393 15.60 6.14 19.10
N VAL A 394 14.73 5.92 18.11
CA VAL A 394 13.31 5.59 18.30
C VAL A 394 12.99 4.25 17.65
N SER A 395 11.89 3.60 18.09
CA SER A 395 11.40 2.36 17.48
C SER A 395 11.09 2.59 15.99
N THR A 396 11.73 1.81 15.11
CA THR A 396 11.50 1.87 13.66
C THR A 396 10.04 1.56 13.34
N PHE A 397 9.52 0.47 13.89
CA PHE A 397 8.16 0.02 13.63
C PHE A 397 7.11 1.06 14.05
N GLU A 398 7.14 1.52 15.29
CA GLU A 398 6.17 2.49 15.82
C GLU A 398 6.25 3.83 15.09
N THR A 399 7.47 4.30 14.79
CA THR A 399 7.67 5.59 14.13
C THR A 399 7.09 5.63 12.72
N PHE A 400 7.26 4.56 11.95
CA PHE A 400 6.68 4.50 10.60
C PHE A 400 5.18 4.22 10.59
N LEU A 401 4.68 3.50 11.60
CA LEU A 401 3.26 3.15 11.68
C LEU A 401 2.40 4.31 12.19
N ARG A 402 2.97 5.17 13.03
CA ARG A 402 2.28 6.25 13.75
C ARG A 402 1.25 7.02 12.92
N ASN A 403 1.64 7.41 11.71
CA ASN A 403 0.80 8.27 10.89
C ASN A 403 -0.23 7.50 10.04
N THR A 404 -0.09 6.19 9.87
CA THR A 404 -0.96 5.40 8.97
C THR A 404 -1.91 4.47 9.70
N ASP A 405 -1.60 4.09 10.94
CA ASP A 405 -2.29 2.99 11.64
C ASP A 405 -3.71 3.34 12.05
N HIS A 406 -3.93 4.53 12.59
CA HIS A 406 -5.26 5.00 13.03
C HIS A 406 -6.31 4.87 11.92
N GLY A 407 -5.99 5.26 10.67
CA GLY A 407 -6.86 5.10 9.51
C GLY A 407 -7.19 3.63 9.24
N SER A 408 -6.21 2.74 9.44
CA SER A 408 -6.40 1.28 9.31
C SER A 408 -7.30 0.71 10.41
N VAL A 409 -7.13 1.13 11.67
CA VAL A 409 -8.00 0.72 12.79
C VAL A 409 -9.43 1.18 12.57
N ILE A 410 -9.63 2.43 12.14
CA ILE A 410 -10.95 2.99 11.81
C ILE A 410 -11.59 2.26 10.61
N GLY A 411 -10.78 1.74 9.69
CA GLY A 411 -11.22 1.17 8.42
C GLY A 411 -11.45 2.23 7.34
N ALA A 412 -10.79 3.39 7.48
CA ALA A 412 -10.87 4.51 6.54
C ALA A 412 -10.08 4.25 5.26
N PRO A 413 -10.49 4.87 4.12
CA PRO A 413 -9.65 4.92 2.94
C PRO A 413 -8.56 5.97 3.14
N GLY A 414 -7.34 5.65 2.69
CA GLY A 414 -6.18 6.55 2.74
C GLY A 414 -5.36 6.47 1.45
N ILE A 415 -4.79 7.59 1.03
CA ILE A 415 -3.94 7.64 -0.15
C ILE A 415 -2.66 8.43 0.15
N SER A 416 -1.51 7.78 -0.04
CA SER A 416 -0.22 8.44 0.04
C SER A 416 0.21 8.91 -1.34
N MET A 417 0.66 10.17 -1.42
CA MET A 417 1.08 10.83 -2.65
C MET A 417 2.42 11.56 -2.46
N PRO A 418 3.25 11.70 -3.51
CA PRO A 418 4.52 12.40 -3.41
C PRO A 418 4.38 13.88 -3.04
N ALA A 419 5.08 14.32 -1.97
CA ALA A 419 5.17 15.71 -1.54
C ALA A 419 6.39 16.44 -2.14
N GLY A 420 7.43 15.71 -2.54
CA GLY A 420 8.69 16.23 -3.01
C GLY A 420 9.87 15.41 -2.51
N LEU A 421 11.04 16.04 -2.41
CA LEU A 421 12.27 15.42 -1.89
C LEU A 421 12.77 16.16 -0.65
N ALA A 422 13.19 15.40 0.36
CA ALA A 422 14.04 15.87 1.44
C ALA A 422 15.48 15.37 1.18
N GLY A 423 16.39 16.27 0.84
CA GLY A 423 17.65 15.89 0.20
C GLY A 423 17.37 15.15 -1.11
N ASP A 424 17.90 13.91 -1.21
CA ASP A 424 17.72 13.06 -2.39
C ASP A 424 16.62 11.99 -2.20
N MET A 425 15.88 12.02 -1.07
CA MET A 425 14.91 11.00 -0.74
C MET A 425 13.46 11.49 -0.86
N PRO A 426 12.56 10.65 -1.40
CA PRO A 426 11.14 10.99 -1.50
C PRO A 426 10.48 11.21 -0.13
N VAL A 427 9.51 12.12 -0.15
CA VAL A 427 8.59 12.37 0.95
C VAL A 427 7.17 12.18 0.43
N GLY A 428 6.34 11.49 1.20
CA GLY A 428 4.91 11.33 0.95
C GLY A 428 4.07 12.15 1.91
N PHE A 429 2.94 12.66 1.41
CA PHE A 429 1.83 13.12 2.24
C PHE A 429 0.63 12.21 2.04
N GLU A 430 -0.19 12.12 3.05
CA GLU A 430 -1.38 11.26 3.07
C GLU A 430 -2.65 12.09 3.10
N LEU A 431 -3.67 11.60 2.42
CA LEU A 431 -5.06 12.05 2.57
C LEU A 431 -5.87 10.88 3.09
N ASP A 432 -6.51 11.06 4.25
CA ASP A 432 -7.47 10.11 4.80
C ASP A 432 -8.89 10.63 4.67
N GLY A 433 -9.81 9.70 4.38
CA GLY A 433 -11.24 9.96 4.24
C GLY A 433 -12.09 9.37 5.36
N LEU A 434 -13.39 9.26 5.12
CA LEU A 434 -14.32 8.53 5.96
C LEU A 434 -14.56 7.13 5.40
N PRO A 435 -14.73 6.10 6.24
CA PRO A 435 -15.10 4.76 5.79
C PRO A 435 -16.28 4.76 4.81
N GLY A 436 -16.12 4.06 3.69
CA GLY A 436 -17.11 3.96 2.61
C GLY A 436 -17.18 5.16 1.67
N ARG A 437 -16.32 6.17 1.83
CA ARG A 437 -16.27 7.36 0.96
C ARG A 437 -15.05 7.38 0.04
N ASP A 438 -14.68 6.24 -0.48
CA ASP A 438 -13.48 6.03 -1.29
C ASP A 438 -13.45 6.90 -2.56
N LYS A 439 -14.57 6.97 -3.29
CA LYS A 439 -14.69 7.79 -4.50
C LYS A 439 -14.57 9.29 -4.23
N GLU A 440 -15.08 9.73 -3.08
CA GLU A 440 -14.95 11.13 -2.65
C GLU A 440 -13.48 11.45 -2.36
N LEU A 441 -12.78 10.56 -1.64
CA LEU A 441 -11.35 10.72 -1.36
C LEU A 441 -10.53 10.72 -2.65
N LEU A 442 -10.78 9.79 -3.57
CA LEU A 442 -10.08 9.73 -4.85
C LEU A 442 -10.34 10.99 -5.71
N ALA A 443 -11.56 11.55 -5.67
CA ALA A 443 -11.85 12.81 -6.37
C ALA A 443 -11.07 13.99 -5.78
N VAL A 444 -10.97 14.08 -4.44
CA VAL A 444 -10.14 15.07 -3.74
C VAL A 444 -8.67 14.87 -4.08
N ALA A 445 -8.17 13.63 -3.98
CA ALA A 445 -6.79 13.29 -4.28
C ALA A 445 -6.41 13.64 -5.71
N ARG A 446 -7.29 13.38 -6.70
CA ARG A 446 -7.08 13.76 -8.11
C ARG A 446 -6.90 15.26 -8.27
N LYS A 447 -7.77 16.07 -7.63
CA LYS A 447 -7.65 17.53 -7.69
C LYS A 447 -6.38 18.01 -6.99
N ILE A 448 -6.02 17.44 -5.85
CA ILE A 448 -4.78 17.78 -5.15
C ILE A 448 -3.56 17.38 -6.01
N GLU A 449 -3.57 16.19 -6.65
CA GLU A 449 -2.49 15.77 -7.57
C GLU A 449 -2.28 16.79 -8.70
N GLU A 450 -3.35 17.25 -9.35
CA GLU A 450 -3.25 18.28 -10.40
C GLU A 450 -2.53 19.55 -9.92
N ILE A 451 -2.80 19.97 -8.68
CA ILE A 451 -2.23 21.19 -8.09
C ILE A 451 -0.75 20.99 -7.71
N VAL A 452 -0.41 19.83 -7.12
CA VAL A 452 0.96 19.60 -6.57
C VAL A 452 1.90 18.90 -7.56
N ARG A 453 1.40 18.30 -8.63
CA ARG A 453 2.20 17.55 -9.63
C ARG A 453 3.41 18.28 -10.17
N PRO A 454 3.34 19.61 -10.46
CA PRO A 454 4.53 20.38 -10.87
C PRO A 454 5.68 20.36 -9.85
N MET A 455 5.38 20.14 -8.58
CA MET A 455 6.37 20.07 -7.50
C MET A 455 7.00 18.68 -7.39
N ALA A 456 6.20 17.62 -7.59
CA ALA A 456 6.63 16.23 -7.47
C ALA A 456 7.46 15.76 -8.69
N LEU A 457 7.19 16.30 -9.88
CA LEU A 457 7.91 15.95 -11.12
C LEU A 457 9.32 16.56 -11.25
N LEU A 458 9.68 17.54 -10.42
CA LEU A 458 11.03 18.09 -10.40
C LEU A 458 12.07 17.12 -9.82
N ALA A 459 11.64 15.93 -9.45
CA ALA A 459 12.48 14.92 -8.82
C ALA A 459 13.18 13.95 -9.80
N ARG A 460 12.84 13.90 -11.10
CA ARG A 460 13.60 13.22 -12.19
C ARG A 460 13.08 13.55 -13.59
#